data_3916414b85dc7c5f039ef3adfadb334f
#
_entry.id   3916414b85dc7c5f039ef3adfadb334f
#
_cell.length_a   1.000
_cell.length_b   1.000
_cell.length_c   1.000
_cell.angle_alpha   90.00
_cell.angle_beta   90.00
_cell.angle_gamma   90.00
#
_symmetry.space_group_name_H-M   'P 1'
#
loop_
_entity.id
_entity.type
_entity.pdbx_description
1 polymer ?
#
loop_
_entity_poly.entity_id
_entity_poly.type
_entity_poly.pdbx_seq_one_letter_code
_entity_poly.pdbx_strand_id
1 'polypeptide(L)'
;MKSLGQQAGSCALCPQLVASRSQVVFGAGDVNADLMFVGEAPGASEDRDGVPFVGASGKLLGDLLTGIGMTRDEVYIANVLKCRPPENRDPRSDEIANCSPFLLEQVELVEPIVVVTLGNFATKLLREDDQGITVIHGQAELRSLGRRTVWLYPVFHPAAALYRRPNLELLREDFSRLPKMLADGAPDQAAVEPPREAEAAPARKVVEQTEGRDAAEQTGPKPDGPPQLDLF
;
A
#
# COMPACT_ATOMS: atom_id res chain seq x y z
N MET A 1 11.11 -14.50 0.89
CA MET A 1 11.06 -13.32 -0.01
C MET A 1 11.00 -13.69 -1.51
N LYS A 2 11.97 -14.45 -2.11
CA LYS A 2 11.97 -14.75 -3.57
C LYS A 2 10.71 -15.48 -4.04
N SER A 3 10.24 -16.50 -3.35
CA SER A 3 9.01 -17.24 -3.71
C SER A 3 7.78 -16.34 -3.65
N LEU A 4 7.65 -15.51 -2.62
CA LEU A 4 6.56 -14.54 -2.48
C LEU A 4 6.56 -13.51 -3.62
N GLY A 5 7.73 -13.02 -4.03
CA GLY A 5 7.87 -12.12 -5.17
C GLY A 5 7.43 -12.77 -6.49
N GLN A 6 7.72 -14.05 -6.71
CA GLN A 6 7.24 -14.81 -7.88
C GLN A 6 5.72 -14.96 -7.87
N GLN A 7 5.12 -15.26 -6.72
CA GLN A 7 3.67 -15.35 -6.57
C GLN A 7 3.00 -13.99 -6.86
N ALA A 8 3.53 -12.90 -6.28
CA ALA A 8 3.03 -11.56 -6.57
C ALA A 8 3.17 -11.20 -8.05
N GLY A 9 4.29 -11.56 -8.69
CA GLY A 9 4.54 -11.33 -10.12
C GLY A 9 3.51 -11.98 -11.04
N SER A 10 3.02 -13.16 -10.67
CA SER A 10 1.99 -13.91 -11.43
C SER A 10 0.55 -13.64 -10.96
N CYS A 11 0.35 -12.78 -9.95
CA CYS A 11 -0.97 -12.52 -9.39
C CYS A 11 -1.92 -11.88 -10.42
N ALA A 12 -3.15 -12.42 -10.52
CA ALA A 12 -4.21 -11.96 -11.42
C ALA A 12 -5.53 -11.66 -10.70
N LEU A 13 -5.52 -11.47 -9.37
CA LEU A 13 -6.72 -11.29 -8.55
C LEU A 13 -7.48 -9.98 -8.80
N CYS A 14 -6.81 -8.98 -9.38
CA CYS A 14 -7.38 -7.66 -9.65
C CYS A 14 -7.37 -7.38 -11.17
N PRO A 15 -8.38 -7.80 -11.96
CA PRO A 15 -8.34 -7.74 -13.43
C PRO A 15 -8.08 -6.34 -13.98
N GLN A 16 -8.63 -5.29 -13.35
CA GLN A 16 -8.41 -3.91 -13.79
C GLN A 16 -6.96 -3.45 -13.59
N LEU A 17 -6.33 -3.83 -12.47
CA LEU A 17 -4.92 -3.53 -12.20
C LEU A 17 -4.01 -4.34 -13.12
N VAL A 18 -4.35 -5.60 -13.40
CA VAL A 18 -3.60 -6.46 -14.34
C VAL A 18 -3.62 -5.87 -15.76
N ALA A 19 -4.78 -5.35 -16.19
CA ALA A 19 -4.92 -4.75 -17.52
C ALA A 19 -4.17 -3.41 -17.68
N SER A 20 -3.90 -2.69 -16.57
CA SER A 20 -3.32 -1.35 -16.61
C SER A 20 -1.86 -1.28 -16.15
N ARG A 21 -1.38 -2.23 -15.35
CA ARG A 21 0.01 -2.23 -14.88
C ARG A 21 1.00 -2.60 -15.98
N SER A 22 2.18 -2.01 -15.96
CA SER A 22 3.32 -2.46 -16.76
C SER A 22 3.97 -3.68 -16.11
N GLN A 23 4.13 -3.65 -14.80
CA GLN A 23 4.68 -4.75 -14.01
C GLN A 23 4.26 -4.66 -12.54
N VAL A 24 4.55 -5.71 -11.78
CA VAL A 24 4.35 -5.73 -10.33
C VAL A 24 5.51 -5.03 -9.63
N VAL A 25 5.22 -4.10 -8.73
CA VAL A 25 6.17 -3.42 -7.86
C VAL A 25 6.13 -4.10 -6.49
N PHE A 26 6.92 -5.15 -6.34
CA PHE A 26 6.83 -6.01 -5.16
C PHE A 26 7.34 -5.35 -3.88
N GLY A 27 8.51 -4.76 -3.94
CA GLY A 27 9.26 -4.13 -2.85
C GLY A 27 10.74 -4.14 -3.17
N ALA A 28 11.54 -3.36 -2.43
CA ALA A 28 12.99 -3.27 -2.62
C ALA A 28 13.70 -2.90 -1.33
N GLY A 29 14.99 -3.26 -1.22
CA GLY A 29 15.86 -2.99 -0.09
C GLY A 29 16.33 -4.25 0.60
N ASP A 30 16.81 -4.11 1.85
CA ASP A 30 17.31 -5.22 2.64
C ASP A 30 16.14 -6.06 3.21
N VAL A 31 16.17 -7.34 2.94
CA VAL A 31 15.17 -8.30 3.47
C VAL A 31 15.35 -8.61 4.96
N ASN A 32 16.43 -8.15 5.57
CA ASN A 32 16.71 -8.25 7.00
C ASN A 32 16.72 -6.88 7.68
N ALA A 33 16.06 -5.88 7.07
CA ALA A 33 16.06 -4.52 7.59
C ALA A 33 15.25 -4.39 8.89
N ASP A 34 15.79 -3.69 9.86
CA ASP A 34 15.07 -3.29 11.08
C ASP A 34 14.01 -2.21 10.81
N LEU A 35 14.09 -1.52 9.67
CA LEU A 35 13.21 -0.42 9.29
C LEU A 35 12.53 -0.71 7.95
N MET A 36 11.20 -0.75 7.98
CA MET A 36 10.38 -0.96 6.78
C MET A 36 9.47 0.23 6.51
N PHE A 37 9.43 0.70 5.26
CA PHE A 37 8.51 1.76 4.81
C PHE A 37 7.37 1.17 4.00
N VAL A 38 6.15 1.63 4.27
CA VAL A 38 4.94 1.19 3.57
C VAL A 38 4.17 2.39 3.03
N GLY A 39 4.12 2.51 1.71
CA GLY A 39 3.27 3.48 1.01
C GLY A 39 1.94 2.87 0.56
N GLU A 40 1.19 3.62 -0.21
CA GLU A 40 -0.15 3.25 -0.70
C GLU A 40 -0.08 2.31 -1.90
N ALA A 41 0.41 2.81 -3.02
CA ALA A 41 0.46 2.11 -4.32
C ALA A 41 1.59 2.64 -5.19
N PRO A 42 2.04 1.88 -6.22
CA PRO A 42 2.99 2.37 -7.20
C PRO A 42 2.43 3.53 -8.03
N GLY A 43 3.25 4.54 -8.28
CA GLY A 43 3.02 5.57 -9.29
C GLY A 43 3.53 5.15 -10.68
N ALA A 44 3.50 6.08 -11.64
CA ALA A 44 3.89 5.82 -13.02
C ALA A 44 5.37 5.44 -13.20
N SER A 45 6.26 6.06 -12.43
CA SER A 45 7.69 5.73 -12.48
C SER A 45 7.96 4.36 -11.89
N GLU A 46 7.32 4.05 -10.78
CA GLU A 46 7.45 2.77 -10.08
C GLU A 46 6.91 1.61 -10.93
N ASP A 47 5.75 1.80 -11.59
CA ASP A 47 5.15 0.83 -12.49
C ASP A 47 6.03 0.53 -13.70
N ARG A 48 6.70 1.56 -14.26
CA ARG A 48 7.64 1.40 -15.37
C ARG A 48 8.91 0.69 -14.94
N ASP A 49 9.48 1.04 -13.77
CA ASP A 49 10.81 0.62 -13.34
C ASP A 49 10.77 -0.64 -12.47
N GLY A 50 9.59 -1.05 -11.96
CA GLY A 50 9.39 -2.22 -11.09
C GLY A 50 9.92 -2.05 -9.66
N VAL A 51 10.32 -0.83 -9.28
CA VAL A 51 10.95 -0.51 -7.98
C VAL A 51 10.11 0.53 -7.25
N PRO A 52 9.81 0.36 -5.94
CA PRO A 52 9.02 1.33 -5.19
C PRO A 52 9.80 2.62 -4.94
N PHE A 53 9.08 3.74 -4.92
CA PHE A 53 9.62 5.05 -4.55
C PHE A 53 10.86 5.46 -5.38
N VAL A 54 10.78 5.45 -6.71
CA VAL A 54 11.82 5.93 -7.64
C VAL A 54 11.51 7.32 -8.21
N GLY A 55 10.25 7.77 -8.15
CA GLY A 55 9.84 9.11 -8.58
C GLY A 55 10.28 10.23 -7.63
N ALA A 56 9.68 11.43 -7.77
CA ALA A 56 10.01 12.60 -6.95
C ALA A 56 9.85 12.36 -5.45
N SER A 57 8.75 11.67 -5.05
CA SER A 57 8.52 11.27 -3.65
C SER A 57 9.59 10.32 -3.14
N GLY A 58 10.07 9.43 -3.99
CA GLY A 58 11.14 8.50 -3.65
C GLY A 58 12.51 9.15 -3.50
N LYS A 59 12.80 10.19 -4.29
CA LYS A 59 14.02 11.00 -4.12
C LYS A 59 14.01 11.70 -2.76
N LEU A 60 12.86 12.31 -2.41
CA LEU A 60 12.71 12.94 -1.09
C LEU A 60 12.85 11.92 0.06
N LEU A 61 12.30 10.71 -0.09
CA LEU A 61 12.50 9.62 0.87
C LEU A 61 14.00 9.29 1.04
N GLY A 62 14.74 9.21 -0.06
CA GLY A 62 16.20 9.01 -0.04
C GLY A 62 16.94 10.13 0.69
N ASP A 63 16.56 11.40 0.44
CA ASP A 63 17.16 12.56 1.12
C ASP A 63 16.87 12.55 2.63
N LEU A 64 15.66 12.15 3.03
CA LEU A 64 15.28 12.02 4.44
C LEU A 64 16.07 10.91 5.13
N LEU A 65 16.24 9.75 4.49
CA LEU A 65 17.08 8.66 5.00
C LEU A 65 18.54 9.10 5.17
N THR A 66 19.09 9.76 4.15
CA THR A 66 20.46 10.31 4.22
C THR A 66 20.59 11.31 5.38
N GLY A 67 19.56 12.12 5.63
CA GLY A 67 19.51 13.08 6.74
C GLY A 67 19.60 12.45 8.13
N ILE A 68 19.30 11.17 8.27
CA ILE A 68 19.42 10.39 9.51
C ILE A 68 20.59 9.36 9.46
N GLY A 69 21.45 9.47 8.45
CA GLY A 69 22.62 8.61 8.31
C GLY A 69 22.35 7.22 7.75
N MET A 70 21.20 7.02 7.08
CA MET A 70 20.80 5.75 6.48
C MET A 70 20.71 5.85 4.94
N THR A 71 20.78 4.71 4.29
CA THR A 71 20.61 4.57 2.84
C THR A 71 19.37 3.75 2.50
N ARG A 72 18.94 3.77 1.24
CA ARG A 72 17.82 2.94 0.78
C ARG A 72 18.11 1.43 0.84
N ASP A 73 19.37 1.05 0.78
CA ASP A 73 19.79 -0.35 0.80
C ASP A 73 19.81 -0.94 2.22
N GLU A 74 19.70 -0.11 3.25
CA GLU A 74 19.63 -0.51 4.66
C GLU A 74 18.19 -0.62 5.20
N VAL A 75 17.19 -0.30 4.37
CA VAL A 75 15.77 -0.34 4.73
C VAL A 75 15.01 -1.20 3.73
N TYR A 76 13.81 -1.67 4.10
CA TYR A 76 12.89 -2.31 3.14
C TYR A 76 11.75 -1.37 2.78
N ILE A 77 11.44 -1.22 1.50
CA ILE A 77 10.40 -0.30 1.02
C ILE A 77 9.37 -1.08 0.23
N ALA A 78 8.11 -0.92 0.57
CA ALA A 78 6.99 -1.56 -0.13
C ALA A 78 5.77 -0.62 -0.19
N ASN A 79 4.72 -1.07 -0.84
CA ASN A 79 3.40 -0.45 -0.83
C ASN A 79 2.34 -1.47 -0.42
N VAL A 80 1.17 -0.98 -0.02
CA VAL A 80 -0.02 -1.82 0.20
C VAL A 80 -0.37 -2.55 -1.09
N LEU A 81 -0.63 -1.80 -2.18
CA LEU A 81 -0.81 -2.41 -3.50
C LEU A 81 0.53 -2.66 -4.19
N LYS A 82 0.63 -3.80 -4.87
CA LYS A 82 1.80 -4.14 -5.69
C LYS A 82 1.64 -3.75 -7.17
N CYS A 83 0.47 -3.27 -7.54
CA CYS A 83 0.12 -2.87 -8.90
C CYS A 83 -0.36 -1.42 -8.90
N ARG A 84 -0.02 -0.66 -9.94
CA ARG A 84 -0.45 0.72 -10.11
C ARG A 84 -1.94 0.80 -10.45
N PRO A 85 -2.77 1.54 -9.69
CA PRO A 85 -4.14 1.83 -10.09
C PRO A 85 -4.18 2.74 -11.33
N PRO A 86 -5.16 2.57 -12.24
CA PRO A 86 -5.36 3.47 -13.38
C PRO A 86 -5.42 4.93 -12.91
N GLU A 87 -4.70 5.81 -13.62
CA GLU A 87 -4.65 7.26 -13.33
C GLU A 87 -4.22 7.62 -11.90
N ASN A 88 -3.56 6.69 -11.20
CA ASN A 88 -3.18 6.77 -9.78
C ASN A 88 -4.39 7.07 -8.87
N ARG A 89 -5.57 6.52 -9.19
CA ARG A 89 -6.73 6.59 -8.29
C ARG A 89 -6.47 5.85 -6.99
N ASP A 90 -7.24 6.17 -5.98
CA ASP A 90 -7.20 5.46 -4.71
C ASP A 90 -7.46 3.95 -4.90
N PRO A 91 -6.80 3.10 -4.11
CA PRO A 91 -7.07 1.67 -4.04
C PRO A 91 -8.52 1.37 -3.66
N ARG A 92 -9.09 0.32 -4.25
CA ARG A 92 -10.41 -0.19 -3.88
C ARG A 92 -10.28 -1.21 -2.76
N SER A 93 -11.37 -1.39 -2.00
CA SER A 93 -11.38 -2.33 -0.87
C SER A 93 -11.09 -3.79 -1.29
N ASP A 94 -11.58 -4.22 -2.46
CA ASP A 94 -11.30 -5.54 -3.02
C ASP A 94 -9.85 -5.70 -3.47
N GLU A 95 -9.25 -4.65 -4.03
CA GLU A 95 -7.83 -4.63 -4.41
C GLU A 95 -6.91 -4.70 -3.18
N ILE A 96 -7.28 -3.98 -2.11
CA ILE A 96 -6.59 -4.03 -0.82
C ILE A 96 -6.69 -5.44 -0.23
N ALA A 97 -7.89 -6.00 -0.14
CA ALA A 97 -8.12 -7.33 0.41
C ALA A 97 -7.30 -8.41 -0.35
N ASN A 98 -7.21 -8.30 -1.67
CA ASN A 98 -6.43 -9.21 -2.50
C ASN A 98 -4.91 -9.01 -2.36
N CYS A 99 -4.44 -7.81 -2.03
CA CYS A 99 -3.02 -7.47 -2.03
C CYS A 99 -2.37 -7.44 -0.63
N SER A 100 -3.16 -7.16 0.42
CA SER A 100 -2.67 -7.10 1.82
C SER A 100 -1.96 -8.37 2.29
N PRO A 101 -2.37 -9.59 1.91
CA PRO A 101 -1.64 -10.79 2.30
C PRO A 101 -0.17 -10.77 1.90
N PHE A 102 0.16 -10.24 0.72
CA PHE A 102 1.57 -10.08 0.30
C PHE A 102 2.35 -9.13 1.20
N LEU A 103 1.72 -8.01 1.62
CA LEU A 103 2.36 -7.06 2.53
C LEU A 103 2.59 -7.66 3.92
N LEU A 104 1.59 -8.34 4.48
CA LEU A 104 1.71 -8.97 5.80
C LEU A 104 2.79 -10.07 5.80
N GLU A 105 2.85 -10.89 4.76
CA GLU A 105 3.91 -11.89 4.61
C GLU A 105 5.29 -11.24 4.41
N GLN A 106 5.38 -10.08 3.74
CA GLN A 106 6.62 -9.31 3.68
C GLN A 106 7.07 -8.83 5.08
N VAL A 107 6.14 -8.32 5.91
CA VAL A 107 6.46 -7.92 7.29
C VAL A 107 6.95 -9.12 8.11
N GLU A 108 6.32 -10.27 7.96
CA GLU A 108 6.74 -11.51 8.64
C GLU A 108 8.12 -12.01 8.18
N LEU A 109 8.47 -11.82 6.90
CA LEU A 109 9.75 -12.26 6.34
C LEU A 109 10.91 -11.27 6.55
N VAL A 110 10.61 -9.98 6.66
CA VAL A 110 11.59 -8.91 6.95
C VAL A 110 11.86 -8.83 8.45
N GLU A 111 10.84 -9.09 9.26
CA GLU A 111 10.87 -9.00 10.73
C GLU A 111 11.30 -7.62 11.26
N PRO A 112 10.79 -6.50 10.72
CA PRO A 112 11.25 -5.17 11.10
C PRO A 112 10.95 -4.85 12.57
N ILE A 113 11.75 -3.99 13.17
CA ILE A 113 11.50 -3.37 14.47
C ILE A 113 10.44 -2.27 14.32
N VAL A 114 10.60 -1.44 13.25
CA VAL A 114 9.73 -0.30 12.98
C VAL A 114 9.14 -0.42 11.57
N VAL A 115 7.81 -0.28 11.48
CA VAL A 115 7.09 -0.10 10.22
C VAL A 115 6.62 1.34 10.11
N VAL A 116 7.19 2.11 9.20
CA VAL A 116 6.83 3.51 8.93
C VAL A 116 5.76 3.54 7.85
N THR A 117 4.57 4.04 8.17
CA THR A 117 3.52 4.24 7.16
C THR A 117 3.61 5.65 6.56
N LEU A 118 3.60 5.70 5.21
CA LEU A 118 3.73 6.94 4.45
C LEU A 118 2.35 7.44 3.99
N GLY A 119 1.80 8.41 4.72
CA GLY A 119 0.53 9.06 4.41
C GLY A 119 -0.71 8.39 4.98
N ASN A 120 -1.87 9.00 4.74
CA ASN A 120 -3.15 8.59 5.32
C ASN A 120 -3.54 7.15 5.00
N PHE A 121 -3.35 6.75 3.74
CA PHE A 121 -3.92 5.50 3.24
C PHE A 121 -3.27 4.28 3.90
N ALA A 122 -1.94 4.17 3.81
CA ALA A 122 -1.20 3.08 4.46
C ALA A 122 -1.38 3.09 5.98
N THR A 123 -1.45 4.30 6.57
CA THR A 123 -1.65 4.47 8.02
C THR A 123 -3.00 3.93 8.46
N LYS A 124 -4.09 4.39 7.86
CA LYS A 124 -5.46 3.94 8.21
C LYS A 124 -5.62 2.44 8.04
N LEU A 125 -5.06 1.89 6.96
CA LEU A 125 -5.13 0.46 6.70
C LEU A 125 -4.41 -0.36 7.78
N LEU A 126 -3.14 -0.01 8.10
CA LEU A 126 -2.35 -0.80 9.05
C LEU A 126 -2.68 -0.51 10.51
N ARG A 127 -3.37 0.60 10.78
CA ARG A 127 -3.94 0.90 12.10
C ARG A 127 -5.34 0.35 12.30
N GLU A 128 -6.04 0.03 11.18
CA GLU A 128 -7.46 -0.32 11.21
C GLU A 128 -8.33 0.76 11.87
N ASP A 129 -8.01 2.04 11.58
CA ASP A 129 -8.61 3.20 12.23
C ASP A 129 -8.65 4.38 11.24
N ASP A 130 -9.61 5.27 11.42
CA ASP A 130 -9.89 6.38 10.51
C ASP A 130 -9.23 7.71 10.90
N GLN A 131 -8.40 7.75 11.94
CA GLN A 131 -7.72 8.98 12.33
C GLN A 131 -6.80 9.51 11.21
N GLY A 132 -6.88 10.83 11.00
CA GLY A 132 -6.08 11.49 9.95
C GLY A 132 -4.63 11.65 10.34
N ILE A 133 -3.74 11.55 9.34
CA ILE A 133 -2.28 11.66 9.52
C ILE A 133 -1.84 12.96 10.21
N THR A 134 -2.60 14.05 10.04
CA THR A 134 -2.32 15.34 10.69
C THR A 134 -2.40 15.30 12.20
N VAL A 135 -3.08 14.32 12.77
CA VAL A 135 -3.24 14.15 14.23
C VAL A 135 -2.22 13.17 14.80
N ILE A 136 -1.87 12.13 14.02
CA ILE A 136 -1.14 10.96 14.52
C ILE A 136 0.28 10.83 13.99
N HIS A 137 0.73 11.69 13.06
CA HIS A 137 2.11 11.62 12.59
C HIS A 137 3.12 11.77 13.74
N GLY A 138 4.23 11.09 13.64
CA GLY A 138 5.27 11.12 14.65
C GLY A 138 4.93 10.44 15.99
N GLN A 139 3.79 9.71 16.06
CA GLN A 139 3.38 8.95 17.25
C GLN A 139 3.51 7.45 17.00
N ALA A 140 4.49 6.83 17.66
CA ALA A 140 4.69 5.40 17.57
C ALA A 140 3.67 4.66 18.43
N GLU A 141 3.16 3.53 17.92
CA GLU A 141 2.28 2.63 18.66
C GLU A 141 2.61 1.16 18.36
N LEU A 142 2.32 0.28 19.30
CA LEU A 142 2.45 -1.16 19.10
C LEU A 142 1.30 -1.68 18.24
N ARG A 143 1.64 -2.46 17.21
CA ARG A 143 0.66 -3.14 16.35
C ARG A 143 1.13 -4.54 15.99
N SER A 144 0.16 -5.45 15.89
CA SER A 144 0.38 -6.75 15.26
C SER A 144 0.06 -6.65 13.76
N LEU A 145 1.05 -6.93 12.92
CA LEU A 145 0.90 -7.03 11.48
C LEU A 145 1.16 -8.49 11.07
N GLY A 146 0.11 -9.23 10.78
CA GLY A 146 0.20 -10.68 10.71
C GLY A 146 0.59 -11.26 12.07
N ARG A 147 1.65 -12.06 12.11
CA ARG A 147 2.18 -12.66 13.35
C ARG A 147 3.31 -11.86 13.99
N ARG A 148 3.65 -10.70 13.41
CA ARG A 148 4.76 -9.86 13.89
C ARG A 148 4.24 -8.65 14.66
N THR A 149 4.72 -8.42 15.88
CA THR A 149 4.52 -7.18 16.64
C THR A 149 5.62 -6.18 16.25
N VAL A 150 5.22 -4.97 15.87
CA VAL A 150 6.11 -3.90 15.43
C VAL A 150 5.77 -2.58 16.11
N TRP A 151 6.71 -1.65 16.12
CA TRP A 151 6.40 -0.24 16.28
C TRP A 151 5.85 0.30 14.96
N LEU A 152 4.55 0.60 14.89
CA LEU A 152 3.94 1.29 13.76
C LEU A 152 4.14 2.79 13.94
N TYR A 153 4.75 3.44 12.94
CA TYR A 153 5.13 4.84 13.02
C TYR A 153 4.57 5.62 11.84
N PRO A 154 3.43 6.31 12.01
CA PRO A 154 2.81 7.11 10.95
C PRO A 154 3.59 8.39 10.67
N VAL A 155 3.83 8.69 9.38
CA VAL A 155 4.41 9.97 8.94
C VAL A 155 3.69 10.49 7.70
N PHE A 156 3.83 11.78 7.40
CA PHE A 156 3.29 12.33 6.15
C PHE A 156 3.87 11.62 4.94
N HIS A 157 3.06 11.50 3.87
CA HIS A 157 3.58 11.00 2.60
C HIS A 157 4.57 12.02 2.01
N PRO A 158 5.75 11.59 1.50
CA PRO A 158 6.73 12.50 0.92
C PRO A 158 6.15 13.39 -0.19
N ALA A 159 5.18 12.92 -0.98
CA ALA A 159 4.50 13.71 -1.99
C ALA A 159 3.82 14.97 -1.41
N ALA A 160 3.26 14.88 -0.20
CA ALA A 160 2.62 16.03 0.45
C ALA A 160 3.63 17.10 0.90
N ALA A 161 4.89 16.74 1.06
CA ALA A 161 5.97 17.64 1.43
C ALA A 161 6.66 18.31 0.24
N LEU A 162 6.54 17.74 -0.97
CA LEU A 162 7.11 18.32 -2.19
C LEU A 162 6.55 19.73 -2.48
N TYR A 163 5.29 19.98 -2.10
CA TYR A 163 4.58 21.20 -2.41
C TYR A 163 4.31 22.10 -1.18
N ARG A 164 4.62 21.60 0.04
CA ARG A 164 4.34 22.31 1.30
C ARG A 164 5.54 22.23 2.24
N ARG A 165 6.29 23.32 2.35
CA ARG A 165 7.44 23.43 3.27
C ARG A 165 7.15 22.98 4.71
N PRO A 166 6.02 23.38 5.34
CA PRO A 166 5.73 22.92 6.70
C PRO A 166 5.68 21.38 6.83
N ASN A 167 5.12 20.70 5.84
CA ASN A 167 5.09 19.22 5.86
C ASN A 167 6.49 18.61 5.74
N LEU A 168 7.42 19.27 5.04
CA LEU A 168 8.80 18.82 4.95
C LEU A 168 9.53 18.93 6.30
N GLU A 169 9.30 20.00 7.02
CA GLU A 169 9.89 20.21 8.34
C GLU A 169 9.37 19.17 9.35
N LEU A 170 8.06 18.91 9.35
CA LEU A 170 7.45 17.85 10.15
C LEU A 170 8.00 16.46 9.79
N LEU A 171 8.15 16.16 8.50
CA LEU A 171 8.76 14.91 8.06
C LEU A 171 10.20 14.75 8.54
N ARG A 172 11.01 15.81 8.46
CA ARG A 172 12.40 15.79 8.97
C ARG A 172 12.43 15.55 10.49
N GLU A 173 11.53 16.18 11.23
CA GLU A 173 11.40 15.97 12.66
C GLU A 173 11.01 14.52 12.96
N ASP A 174 9.98 13.99 12.28
CA ASP A 174 9.55 12.61 12.48
C ASP A 174 10.66 11.61 12.13
N PHE A 175 11.38 11.81 11.02
CA PHE A 175 12.51 10.96 10.63
C PHE A 175 13.66 11.01 11.63
N SER A 176 13.94 12.16 12.26
CA SER A 176 15.00 12.30 13.24
C SER A 176 14.83 11.41 14.49
N ARG A 177 13.60 10.90 14.72
CA ARG A 177 13.28 10.02 15.85
C ARG A 177 13.57 8.54 15.54
N LEU A 178 13.63 8.15 14.25
CA LEU A 178 13.81 6.76 13.84
C LEU A 178 15.09 6.10 14.39
N PRO A 179 16.28 6.75 14.35
CA PRO A 179 17.48 6.13 14.90
C PRO A 179 17.35 5.75 16.38
N LYS A 180 16.67 6.58 17.18
CA LYS A 180 16.41 6.27 18.57
C LYS A 180 15.46 5.07 18.72
N MET A 181 14.38 5.02 17.94
CA MET A 181 13.44 3.89 17.98
C MET A 181 14.12 2.56 17.62
N LEU A 182 15.03 2.57 16.65
CA LEU A 182 15.82 1.40 16.29
C LEU A 182 16.77 0.98 17.42
N ALA A 183 17.41 1.96 18.08
CA ALA A 183 18.30 1.70 19.22
C ALA A 183 17.56 1.19 20.46
N ASP A 184 16.30 1.59 20.67
CA ASP A 184 15.44 1.10 21.75
C ASP A 184 15.04 -0.39 21.51
N GLY A 185 15.17 -0.91 20.29
CA GLY A 185 15.03 -2.31 19.93
C GLY A 185 13.61 -2.78 19.61
N ALA A 186 13.51 -4.06 19.30
CA ALA A 186 12.24 -4.68 18.92
C ALA A 186 11.27 -4.75 20.11
N PRO A 187 9.96 -4.56 19.86
CA PRO A 187 8.95 -4.76 20.89
C PRO A 187 8.85 -6.24 21.28
N ASP A 188 8.34 -6.49 22.49
CA ASP A 188 8.03 -7.86 22.92
C ASP A 188 7.00 -8.48 21.96
N GLN A 189 7.36 -9.60 21.37
CA GLN A 189 6.51 -10.31 20.40
C GLN A 189 5.27 -10.94 21.05
N ALA A 190 5.23 -11.07 22.37
CA ALA A 190 4.06 -11.54 23.13
C ALA A 190 3.13 -10.39 23.58
N ALA A 191 3.52 -9.13 23.35
CA ALA A 191 2.83 -7.96 23.92
C ALA A 191 1.47 -7.63 23.29
N VAL A 192 1.17 -8.16 22.09
CA VAL A 192 -0.10 -7.93 21.37
C VAL A 192 -0.67 -9.26 20.92
N GLU A 193 -1.91 -9.55 21.30
CA GLU A 193 -2.61 -10.74 20.79
C GLU A 193 -2.71 -10.64 19.26
N PRO A 194 -2.41 -11.73 18.52
CA PRO A 194 -2.61 -11.74 17.07
C PRO A 194 -4.07 -11.44 16.76
N PRO A 195 -4.37 -10.79 15.62
CA PRO A 195 -5.74 -10.61 15.17
C PRO A 195 -6.45 -11.95 15.18
N ARG A 196 -7.63 -12.03 15.79
CA ARG A 196 -8.44 -13.25 15.72
C ARG A 196 -8.58 -13.61 14.25
N GLU A 197 -8.24 -14.85 13.91
CA GLU A 197 -8.44 -15.36 12.56
C GLU A 197 -9.87 -14.98 12.13
N ALA A 198 -9.98 -14.18 11.09
CA ALA A 198 -11.27 -13.90 10.49
C ALA A 198 -11.81 -15.25 10.03
N GLU A 199 -12.89 -15.71 10.67
CA GLU A 199 -13.60 -16.92 10.27
C GLU A 199 -13.72 -16.89 8.75
N ALA A 200 -13.13 -17.90 8.11
CA ALA A 200 -13.13 -18.03 6.67
C ALA A 200 -14.58 -17.91 6.17
N ALA A 201 -14.90 -16.85 5.47
CA ALA A 201 -16.21 -16.68 4.88
C ALA A 201 -16.53 -17.92 4.02
N PRO A 202 -17.70 -18.56 4.21
CA PRO A 202 -18.01 -19.81 3.52
C PRO A 202 -17.94 -19.58 2.01
N ALA A 203 -17.20 -20.44 1.33
CA ALA A 203 -17.03 -20.43 -0.12
C ALA A 203 -18.41 -20.31 -0.80
N ARG A 204 -18.63 -19.19 -1.49
CA ARG A 204 -19.84 -18.99 -2.31
C ARG A 204 -19.88 -20.11 -3.35
N LYS A 205 -20.88 -20.99 -3.23
CA LYS A 205 -21.20 -21.99 -4.26
C LYS A 205 -21.45 -21.26 -5.57
N VAL A 206 -20.66 -21.61 -6.57
CA VAL A 206 -20.89 -21.22 -7.97
C VAL A 206 -22.24 -21.85 -8.37
N VAL A 207 -23.26 -21.02 -8.58
CA VAL A 207 -24.51 -21.44 -9.17
C VAL A 207 -24.29 -21.49 -10.67
N GLU A 208 -24.16 -22.70 -11.20
CA GLU A 208 -24.17 -23.01 -12.62
C GLU A 208 -25.53 -22.59 -13.20
N GLN A 209 -25.55 -21.49 -13.96
CA GLN A 209 -26.74 -21.10 -14.73
C GLN A 209 -26.74 -21.91 -16.03
N THR A 210 -27.63 -22.89 -16.06
CA THR A 210 -27.99 -23.63 -17.28
C THR A 210 -28.67 -22.69 -18.25
N GLU A 211 -28.16 -22.65 -19.48
CA GLU A 211 -28.75 -21.98 -20.64
C GLU A 211 -30.15 -22.52 -20.94
N GLY A 212 -31.13 -21.62 -20.93
CA GLY A 212 -32.44 -21.84 -21.53
C GLY A 212 -32.59 -20.88 -22.72
N ARG A 213 -32.49 -21.40 -23.94
CA ARG A 213 -32.91 -20.74 -25.17
C ARG A 213 -34.41 -20.56 -25.12
N ASP A 214 -34.88 -19.36 -25.41
CA ASP A 214 -36.06 -19.20 -26.30
C ASP A 214 -36.07 -17.80 -26.91
N ALA A 215 -36.27 -17.81 -28.22
CA ALA A 215 -36.39 -16.66 -29.09
C ALA A 215 -37.80 -16.08 -29.07
N ALA A 216 -37.90 -14.75 -29.04
CA ALA A 216 -39.06 -14.07 -29.66
C ALA A 216 -38.69 -12.63 -30.03
N GLU A 217 -38.74 -12.42 -31.29
CA GLU A 217 -38.69 -11.21 -32.09
C GLU A 217 -39.86 -10.25 -31.70
N GLN A 218 -39.59 -8.96 -31.45
CA GLN A 218 -40.56 -7.89 -31.67
C GLN A 218 -39.87 -6.55 -31.96
N THR A 219 -40.13 -6.07 -33.14
CA THR A 219 -39.85 -4.77 -33.73
C THR A 219 -40.65 -3.63 -33.15
N GLY A 220 -40.04 -2.46 -32.93
CA GLY A 220 -40.75 -1.20 -32.68
C GLY A 220 -39.80 0.00 -32.56
N PRO A 221 -40.19 1.20 -33.00
CA PRO A 221 -39.28 2.19 -33.57
C PRO A 221 -38.65 3.17 -32.54
N LYS A 222 -37.51 3.79 -32.98
CA LYS A 222 -36.82 4.90 -32.30
C LYS A 222 -37.73 6.13 -32.16
N PRO A 223 -37.48 6.94 -31.12
CA PRO A 223 -37.69 8.38 -31.21
C PRO A 223 -36.40 9.16 -31.13
N ASP A 224 -36.44 10.27 -31.84
CA ASP A 224 -35.40 11.28 -32.09
C ASP A 224 -34.82 11.95 -30.84
N GLY A 225 -33.54 12.36 -30.95
CA GLY A 225 -32.88 13.17 -29.95
C GLY A 225 -33.21 14.67 -30.06
N PRO A 226 -32.99 15.43 -29.01
CA PRO A 226 -32.87 16.87 -29.09
C PRO A 226 -31.42 17.36 -28.91
N PRO A 227 -31.13 18.65 -29.18
CA PRO A 227 -29.93 19.10 -29.85
C PRO A 227 -28.79 19.52 -28.93
N GLN A 228 -27.61 19.57 -29.51
CA GLN A 228 -26.40 20.23 -28.97
C GLN A 228 -26.68 21.69 -28.63
N LEU A 229 -26.17 22.12 -27.51
CA LEU A 229 -25.89 23.51 -27.20
C LEU A 229 -24.38 23.63 -26.88
N ASP A 230 -23.69 24.22 -27.84
CA ASP A 230 -22.42 24.91 -27.60
C ASP A 230 -22.64 26.00 -26.57
N LEU A 231 -21.67 26.24 -25.66
CA LEU A 231 -21.23 27.57 -25.26
C LEU A 231 -20.19 27.50 -24.14
N PHE A 232 -19.00 28.03 -24.50
CA PHE A 232 -17.90 28.62 -23.72
C PHE A 232 -17.07 27.70 -22.82
#